data_49ebaae4ac0686a7e6fbafe06e7c5ffd
#
_entry.id   49ebaae4ac0686a7e6fbafe06e7c5ffd
#
_cell.length_a   1.000
_cell.length_b   1.000
_cell.length_c   1.000
_cell.angle_alpha   90.00
_cell.angle_beta   90.00
_cell.angle_gamma   90.00
#
_symmetry.space_group_name_H-M   'P 1'
#
loop_
_entity.id
_entity.type
_entity.pdbx_description
1 polymer ?
#
loop_
_entity_poly.entity_id
_entity_poly.type
_entity_poly.pdbx_seq_one_letter_code
_entity_poly.pdbx_strand_id
1 'polypeptide(L)'
;MARTDHGRRMSLPPPPFSEPLRLNQIGAGVTRDLEPDQAARERIARTLDLIELPGFKASLTVKPADNGWRLSGQVTAHAVQRCGLTLEPLPADIDESFAIDLVEADPRAPVEVDVDPEEDGPDVIEDGVIDLGVYAVEQLALALDPFPRKPGAVFEQPEEPAEESPFAVLKQFKAPDSSGDA
;
A
#
# COMPACT_ATOMS: atom_id res chain seq x y z
N MET A 1 -23.31 15.84 -36.90
CA MET A 1 -22.90 16.44 -35.63
C MET A 1 -22.77 15.35 -34.59
N ALA A 2 -21.55 14.79 -34.43
CA ALA A 2 -21.27 13.74 -33.47
C ALA A 2 -20.68 14.41 -32.22
N ARG A 3 -21.36 14.27 -31.07
CA ARG A 3 -20.87 14.69 -29.76
C ARG A 3 -19.81 13.67 -29.30
N THR A 4 -18.58 14.13 -29.23
CA THR A 4 -17.47 13.39 -28.64
C THR A 4 -17.72 13.32 -27.14
N ASP A 5 -18.04 12.14 -26.65
CA ASP A 5 -18.15 11.79 -25.24
C ASP A 5 -16.72 11.86 -24.65
N HIS A 6 -16.44 12.93 -23.91
CA HIS A 6 -15.20 13.08 -23.18
C HIS A 6 -15.24 12.11 -22.00
N GLY A 7 -14.42 11.08 -22.08
CA GLY A 7 -14.26 10.04 -21.06
C GLY A 7 -14.25 10.63 -19.66
N ARG A 8 -15.21 10.19 -18.86
CA ARG A 8 -15.36 10.47 -17.44
C ARG A 8 -14.09 10.01 -16.74
N ARG A 9 -13.19 10.94 -16.45
CA ARG A 9 -12.05 10.64 -15.55
C ARG A 9 -12.66 10.16 -14.25
N MET A 10 -12.45 8.88 -13.93
CA MET A 10 -12.78 8.36 -12.62
C MET A 10 -11.92 9.14 -11.62
N SER A 11 -12.53 10.03 -10.86
CA SER A 11 -11.83 10.71 -9.77
C SER A 11 -11.49 9.65 -8.72
N LEU A 12 -10.21 9.48 -8.43
CA LEU A 12 -9.76 8.68 -7.31
C LEU A 12 -10.40 9.21 -6.01
N PRO A 13 -10.73 8.34 -5.06
CA PRO A 13 -11.20 8.80 -3.76
C PRO A 13 -10.15 9.71 -3.13
N PRO A 14 -10.56 10.71 -2.33
CA PRO A 14 -9.61 11.58 -1.66
C PRO A 14 -8.72 10.75 -0.72
N PRO A 15 -7.44 11.16 -0.54
CA PRO A 15 -6.52 10.47 0.36
C PRO A 15 -7.08 10.49 1.80
N PRO A 16 -6.75 9.50 2.63
CA PRO A 16 -7.24 9.40 4.00
C PRO A 16 -6.72 10.54 4.88
N PHE A 17 -5.54 11.08 4.54
CA PHE A 17 -4.90 12.23 5.15
C PHE A 17 -4.11 12.98 4.09
N SER A 18 -4.18 14.30 4.10
CA SER A 18 -3.54 15.18 3.10
C SER A 18 -2.98 16.42 3.77
N GLU A 19 -1.73 16.74 3.46
CA GLU A 19 -1.02 17.94 3.91
C GLU A 19 -0.18 18.48 2.74
N PRO A 20 -0.80 19.24 1.82
CA PRO A 20 -0.15 19.68 0.60
C PRO A 20 0.89 20.78 0.85
N LEU A 21 2.08 20.60 0.31
CA LEU A 21 3.18 21.56 0.29
C LEU A 21 3.49 21.97 -1.15
N ARG A 22 3.41 23.26 -1.47
CA ARG A 22 3.78 23.75 -2.79
C ARG A 22 5.30 23.89 -2.90
N LEU A 23 5.88 23.57 -4.07
CA LEU A 23 7.33 23.65 -4.32
C LEU A 23 7.89 25.04 -4.03
N ASN A 24 7.15 26.11 -4.32
CA ASN A 24 7.57 27.48 -4.07
C ASN A 24 7.64 27.85 -2.57
N GLN A 25 7.16 27.00 -1.66
CA GLN A 25 7.18 27.18 -0.20
C GLN A 25 8.37 26.49 0.45
N ILE A 26 9.15 25.69 -0.28
CA ILE A 26 10.26 24.91 0.28
C ILE A 26 11.46 25.77 0.60
N GLY A 27 11.81 26.74 -0.26
CA GLY A 27 12.97 27.60 -0.08
C GLY A 27 14.27 26.80 0.07
N ALA A 28 15.04 27.07 1.11
CA ALA A 28 16.27 26.35 1.46
C ALA A 28 16.00 25.00 2.16
N GLY A 29 14.75 24.68 2.43
CA GLY A 29 14.29 23.48 3.10
C GLY A 29 13.20 23.81 4.10
N VAL A 30 12.28 22.88 4.29
CA VAL A 30 11.14 23.01 5.20
C VAL A 30 10.91 21.70 5.94
N THR A 31 10.62 21.80 7.23
CA THR A 31 10.19 20.66 8.05
C THR A 31 8.73 20.85 8.45
N ARG A 32 7.99 19.75 8.48
CA ARG A 32 6.61 19.69 8.97
C ARG A 32 6.45 18.52 9.92
N ASP A 33 5.89 18.81 11.08
CA ASP A 33 5.46 17.80 12.05
C ASP A 33 3.96 17.57 11.86
N LEU A 34 3.59 16.34 11.53
CA LEU A 34 2.22 15.94 11.24
C LEU A 34 1.69 15.06 12.35
N GLU A 35 0.54 15.42 12.89
CA GLU A 35 -0.17 14.64 13.91
C GLU A 35 -1.66 14.65 13.54
N PRO A 36 -2.14 13.66 12.75
CA PRO A 36 -3.54 13.56 12.36
C PRO A 36 -4.46 13.49 13.55
N ASP A 37 -5.58 14.19 13.48
CA ASP A 37 -6.65 14.09 14.48
C ASP A 37 -7.27 12.68 14.50
N GLN A 38 -8.14 12.41 15.48
CA GLN A 38 -8.78 11.11 15.62
C GLN A 38 -9.54 10.71 14.34
N ALA A 39 -10.28 11.62 13.72
CA ALA A 39 -11.07 11.32 12.54
C ALA A 39 -10.19 10.98 11.33
N ALA A 40 -9.02 11.63 11.19
CA ALA A 40 -8.04 11.29 10.17
C ALA A 40 -7.40 9.93 10.45
N ARG A 41 -7.02 9.62 11.69
CA ARG A 41 -6.49 8.29 12.06
C ARG A 41 -7.48 7.17 11.80
N GLU A 42 -8.78 7.39 12.05
CA GLU A 42 -9.84 6.42 11.72
C GLU A 42 -9.97 6.21 10.21
N ARG A 43 -9.79 7.25 9.38
CA ARG A 43 -9.76 7.10 7.91
C ARG A 43 -8.54 6.32 7.45
N ILE A 44 -7.35 6.64 8.00
CA ILE A 44 -6.10 5.92 7.72
C ILE A 44 -6.25 4.45 8.11
N ALA A 45 -6.74 4.15 9.31
CA ALA A 45 -6.94 2.79 9.78
C ALA A 45 -7.84 1.98 8.83
N ARG A 46 -8.95 2.56 8.37
CA ARG A 46 -9.82 1.90 7.38
C ARG A 46 -9.15 1.67 6.04
N THR A 47 -8.34 2.62 5.58
CA THR A 47 -7.62 2.50 4.30
C THR A 47 -6.56 1.41 4.34
N LEU A 48 -5.88 1.24 5.50
CA LEU A 48 -4.82 0.27 5.70
C LEU A 48 -5.30 -1.06 6.31
N ASP A 49 -6.63 -1.28 6.41
CA ASP A 49 -7.25 -2.45 7.03
C ASP A 49 -6.75 -2.74 8.46
N LEU A 50 -6.49 -1.68 9.23
CA LEU A 50 -6.15 -1.77 10.63
C LEU A 50 -7.42 -1.87 11.49
N ILE A 51 -7.33 -2.56 12.63
CA ILE A 51 -8.39 -2.56 13.64
C ILE A 51 -8.47 -1.17 14.26
N GLU A 52 -7.31 -0.59 14.63
CA GLU A 52 -7.20 0.74 15.22
C GLU A 52 -5.84 1.38 14.89
N LEU A 53 -5.79 2.72 14.94
CA LEU A 53 -4.58 3.52 14.87
C LEU A 53 -4.60 4.55 16.03
N PRO A 54 -4.29 4.13 17.27
CA PRO A 54 -4.34 5.01 18.46
C PRO A 54 -3.39 6.20 18.37
N GLY A 55 -2.22 6.03 17.75
CA GLY A 55 -1.23 7.07 17.58
C GLY A 55 -0.57 7.03 16.20
N PHE A 56 -0.37 8.21 15.59
CA PHE A 56 0.40 8.37 14.37
C PHE A 56 1.01 9.76 14.34
N LYS A 57 2.32 9.84 14.10
CA LYS A 57 3.06 11.09 13.93
C LYS A 57 4.09 10.91 12.82
N ALA A 58 4.36 12.00 12.10
CA ALA A 58 5.44 12.04 11.13
C ALA A 58 6.17 13.39 11.23
N SER A 59 7.48 13.36 11.19
CA SER A 59 8.33 14.55 11.04
C SER A 59 9.01 14.47 9.68
N LEU A 60 8.60 15.34 8.76
CA LEU A 60 9.02 15.30 7.36
C LEU A 60 9.78 16.54 6.99
N THR A 61 10.91 16.37 6.29
CA THR A 61 11.75 17.46 5.80
C THR A 61 11.92 17.35 4.30
N VAL A 62 11.62 18.43 3.58
CA VAL A 62 11.87 18.56 2.15
C VAL A 62 12.99 19.58 1.95
N LYS A 63 14.03 19.22 1.19
CA LYS A 63 15.15 20.09 0.82
C LYS A 63 15.40 20.04 -0.67
N PRO A 64 15.89 21.14 -1.29
CA PRO A 64 16.42 21.09 -2.64
C PRO A 64 17.56 20.07 -2.75
N ALA A 65 17.59 19.35 -3.86
CA ALA A 65 18.65 18.43 -4.25
C ALA A 65 19.15 18.79 -5.67
N ASP A 66 20.23 18.18 -6.14
CA ASP A 66 20.87 18.53 -7.43
C ASP A 66 19.89 18.43 -8.60
N ASN A 67 18.96 17.49 -8.56
CA ASN A 67 18.02 17.20 -9.64
C ASN A 67 16.55 17.16 -9.17
N GLY A 68 16.17 18.13 -8.31
CA GLY A 68 14.82 18.19 -7.75
C GLY A 68 14.79 18.44 -6.26
N TRP A 69 14.17 17.57 -5.50
CA TRP A 69 14.05 17.67 -4.04
C TRP A 69 14.31 16.33 -3.39
N ARG A 70 14.72 16.38 -2.12
CA ARG A 70 14.80 15.20 -1.27
C ARG A 70 13.79 15.34 -0.12
N LEU A 71 12.84 14.43 -0.07
CA LEU A 71 11.95 14.22 1.06
C LEU A 71 12.60 13.21 2.00
N SER A 72 12.77 13.55 3.25
CA SER A 72 13.23 12.63 4.29
C SER A 72 12.42 12.83 5.56
N GLY A 73 12.30 11.78 6.36
CA GLY A 73 11.56 11.89 7.59
C GLY A 73 11.54 10.62 8.41
N GLN A 74 10.78 10.69 9.49
CA GLN A 74 10.50 9.60 10.39
C GLN A 74 9.00 9.51 10.60
N VAL A 75 8.47 8.31 10.58
CA VAL A 75 7.09 8.01 10.96
C VAL A 75 7.08 7.15 12.21
N THR A 76 6.22 7.49 13.16
CA THR A 76 5.99 6.70 14.36
C THR A 76 4.51 6.42 14.52
N ALA A 77 4.15 5.20 14.85
CA ALA A 77 2.75 4.83 15.04
C ALA A 77 2.58 3.73 16.08
N HIS A 78 1.41 3.76 16.73
CA HIS A 78 0.84 2.63 17.45
C HIS A 78 -0.33 2.13 16.63
N ALA A 79 -0.20 0.94 16.04
CA ALA A 79 -1.22 0.35 15.18
C ALA A 79 -1.74 -0.96 15.80
N VAL A 80 -2.97 -1.33 15.48
CA VAL A 80 -3.52 -2.64 15.83
C VAL A 80 -3.91 -3.33 14.53
N GLN A 81 -3.10 -4.33 14.13
CA GLN A 81 -3.35 -5.17 12.98
C GLN A 81 -4.22 -6.37 13.35
N ARG A 82 -4.67 -7.10 12.34
CA ARG A 82 -5.39 -8.36 12.52
C ARG A 82 -4.45 -9.54 12.25
N CYS A 83 -4.31 -10.47 13.20
CA CYS A 83 -3.57 -11.70 12.96
C CYS A 83 -4.16 -12.46 11.76
N GLY A 84 -3.36 -12.79 10.76
CA GLY A 84 -3.81 -13.49 9.55
C GLY A 84 -4.27 -14.93 9.79
N LEU A 85 -3.99 -15.52 10.95
CA LEU A 85 -4.41 -16.87 11.30
C LEU A 85 -5.58 -16.90 12.27
N THR A 86 -5.50 -16.14 13.38
CA THR A 86 -6.47 -16.21 14.47
C THR A 86 -7.51 -15.09 14.41
N LEU A 87 -7.30 -14.09 13.56
CA LEU A 87 -8.10 -12.86 13.45
C LEU A 87 -8.11 -12.00 14.72
N GLU A 88 -7.30 -12.35 15.71
CA GLU A 88 -7.17 -11.58 16.94
C GLU A 88 -6.42 -10.27 16.72
N PRO A 89 -6.70 -9.24 17.54
CA PRO A 89 -5.93 -8.00 17.53
C PRO A 89 -4.46 -8.22 17.84
N LEU A 90 -3.58 -7.58 17.07
CA LEU A 90 -2.13 -7.66 17.22
C LEU A 90 -1.57 -6.23 17.24
N PRO A 91 -1.18 -5.71 18.43
CA PRO A 91 -0.54 -4.41 18.54
C PRO A 91 0.83 -4.41 17.83
N ALA A 92 1.13 -3.32 17.13
CA ALA A 92 2.40 -3.07 16.46
C ALA A 92 2.84 -1.63 16.73
N ASP A 93 4.09 -1.48 17.16
CA ASP A 93 4.77 -0.19 17.31
C ASP A 93 5.69 0.00 16.10
N ILE A 94 5.51 1.10 15.40
CA ILE A 94 6.26 1.46 14.20
C ILE A 94 7.14 2.68 14.52
N ASP A 95 8.40 2.61 14.11
CA ASP A 95 9.37 3.70 14.17
C ASP A 95 10.32 3.54 12.97
N GLU A 96 9.99 4.22 11.85
CA GLU A 96 10.70 4.07 10.59
C GLU A 96 11.18 5.41 10.05
N SER A 97 12.41 5.42 9.53
CA SER A 97 13.01 6.56 8.86
C SER A 97 13.18 6.27 7.37
N PHE A 98 12.91 7.26 6.55
CA PHE A 98 12.97 7.11 5.10
C PHE A 98 13.56 8.35 4.41
N ALA A 99 13.97 8.17 3.15
CA ALA A 99 14.36 9.24 2.25
C ALA A 99 13.99 8.87 0.82
N ILE A 100 13.37 9.82 0.11
CA ILE A 100 12.88 9.67 -1.26
C ILE A 100 13.36 10.86 -2.07
N ASP A 101 13.89 10.60 -3.26
CA ASP A 101 14.22 11.66 -4.21
C ASP A 101 13.01 11.99 -5.07
N LEU A 102 12.74 13.28 -5.26
CA LEU A 102 11.57 13.80 -5.95
C LEU A 102 12.00 14.65 -7.13
N VAL A 103 11.34 14.50 -8.28
CA VAL A 103 11.55 15.33 -9.47
C VAL A 103 10.25 15.91 -9.97
N GLU A 104 10.27 17.09 -10.55
CA GLU A 104 9.10 17.67 -11.19
C GLU A 104 8.84 17.02 -12.55
N ALA A 105 7.58 16.70 -12.85
CA ALA A 105 7.20 16.19 -14.16
C ALA A 105 7.65 17.16 -15.27
N ASP A 106 8.46 16.70 -16.20
CA ASP A 106 8.75 17.46 -17.42
C ASP A 106 7.63 17.20 -18.45
N PRO A 107 6.78 18.19 -18.75
CA PRO A 107 5.72 18.02 -19.73
C PRO A 107 6.22 17.77 -21.16
N ARG A 108 7.55 17.88 -21.40
CA ARG A 108 8.21 17.64 -22.68
C ARG A 108 8.97 16.33 -22.73
N ALA A 109 9.11 15.62 -21.58
CA ALA A 109 9.77 14.33 -21.57
C ALA A 109 8.94 13.32 -22.38
N PRO A 110 9.57 12.49 -23.24
CA PRO A 110 8.88 11.40 -23.90
C PRO A 110 8.33 10.44 -22.84
N VAL A 111 7.12 9.93 -23.06
CA VAL A 111 6.41 9.00 -22.16
C VAL A 111 7.13 7.65 -22.00
N GLU A 112 8.12 7.36 -22.85
CA GLU A 112 8.97 6.17 -22.74
C GLU A 112 10.18 6.50 -21.85
N VAL A 113 10.02 6.30 -20.56
CA VAL A 113 11.14 6.17 -19.63
C VAL A 113 11.51 4.68 -19.66
N ASP A 114 12.72 4.39 -20.10
CA ASP A 114 13.32 3.06 -19.95
C ASP A 114 13.61 2.89 -18.46
N VAL A 115 12.59 2.40 -17.73
CA VAL A 115 12.66 2.18 -16.28
C VAL A 115 13.42 0.89 -16.08
N ASP A 116 14.66 0.99 -15.60
CA ASP A 116 15.34 -0.19 -15.09
C ASP A 116 14.57 -0.68 -13.85
N PRO A 117 13.98 -1.87 -13.89
CA PRO A 117 13.16 -2.38 -12.77
C PRO A 117 13.98 -2.66 -11.50
N GLU A 118 15.31 -2.53 -11.54
CA GLU A 118 16.22 -2.69 -10.40
C GLU A 118 16.67 -1.33 -9.79
N GLU A 119 16.36 -0.20 -10.42
CA GLU A 119 16.64 1.13 -9.85
C GLU A 119 15.34 1.77 -9.34
N ASP A 120 15.28 2.04 -8.04
CA ASP A 120 14.26 2.91 -7.44
C ASP A 120 14.46 4.32 -7.98
N GLY A 121 13.77 4.66 -9.08
CA GLY A 121 13.78 5.98 -9.66
C GLY A 121 13.15 7.02 -8.73
N PRO A 122 13.42 8.33 -8.94
CA PRO A 122 12.80 9.38 -8.16
C PRO A 122 11.29 9.43 -8.41
N ASP A 123 10.52 9.76 -7.36
CA ASP A 123 9.09 10.00 -7.49
C ASP A 123 8.82 11.29 -8.27
N VAL A 124 7.79 11.25 -9.11
CA VAL A 124 7.44 12.38 -9.99
C VAL A 124 6.38 13.25 -9.33
N ILE A 125 6.71 14.53 -9.12
CA ILE A 125 5.79 15.54 -8.59
C ILE A 125 4.92 16.06 -9.72
N GLU A 126 3.60 15.92 -9.59
CA GLU A 126 2.63 16.51 -10.48
C GLU A 126 2.12 17.85 -9.93
N ASP A 127 1.78 18.78 -10.82
CA ASP A 127 1.18 20.09 -10.48
C ASP A 127 1.98 20.95 -9.48
N GLY A 128 3.26 20.68 -9.26
CA GLY A 128 4.13 21.44 -8.34
C GLY A 128 3.72 21.36 -6.87
N VAL A 129 3.09 20.25 -6.45
CA VAL A 129 2.61 20.02 -5.08
C VAL A 129 3.10 18.67 -4.57
N ILE A 130 3.69 18.66 -3.37
CA ILE A 130 4.04 17.45 -2.63
C ILE A 130 2.99 17.27 -1.53
N ASP A 131 2.26 16.18 -1.50
CA ASP A 131 1.33 15.90 -0.40
C ASP A 131 2.04 15.11 0.70
N LEU A 132 2.51 15.81 1.71
CA LEU A 132 3.25 15.21 2.83
C LEU A 132 2.38 14.23 3.65
N GLY A 133 1.07 14.44 3.68
CA GLY A 133 0.14 13.54 4.36
C GLY A 133 0.05 12.19 3.66
N VAL A 134 0.04 12.20 2.33
CA VAL A 134 0.05 10.97 1.51
C VAL A 134 1.34 10.20 1.76
N TYR A 135 2.51 10.85 1.62
CA TYR A 135 3.81 10.20 1.88
C TYR A 135 3.90 9.62 3.30
N ALA A 136 3.43 10.33 4.32
CA ALA A 136 3.42 9.82 5.68
C ALA A 136 2.60 8.54 5.82
N VAL A 137 1.43 8.47 5.18
CA VAL A 137 0.56 7.28 5.21
C VAL A 137 1.15 6.13 4.40
N GLU A 138 1.78 6.40 3.25
CA GLU A 138 2.46 5.40 2.43
C GLU A 138 3.64 4.77 3.20
N GLN A 139 4.45 5.58 3.88
CA GLN A 139 5.55 5.07 4.70
C GLN A 139 5.04 4.25 5.90
N LEU A 140 3.93 4.65 6.52
CA LEU A 140 3.28 3.81 7.52
C LEU A 140 2.85 2.48 6.92
N ALA A 141 2.24 2.48 5.73
CA ALA A 141 1.79 1.25 5.06
C ALA A 141 2.95 0.30 4.74
N LEU A 142 4.10 0.85 4.31
CA LEU A 142 5.30 0.07 4.01
C LEU A 142 5.96 -0.51 5.28
N ALA A 143 5.84 0.17 6.42
CA ALA A 143 6.40 -0.27 7.70
C ALA A 143 5.54 -1.33 8.42
N LEU A 144 4.27 -1.47 8.05
CA LEU A 144 3.39 -2.50 8.62
C LEU A 144 3.79 -3.90 8.13
N ASP A 145 3.67 -4.91 9.02
CA ASP A 145 3.85 -6.30 8.61
C ASP A 145 2.73 -6.68 7.61
N PRO A 146 3.06 -7.08 6.37
CA PRO A 146 2.04 -7.47 5.39
C PRO A 146 1.34 -8.80 5.73
N PHE A 147 1.91 -9.61 6.62
CA PHE A 147 1.38 -10.90 7.06
C PHE A 147 1.42 -11.08 8.57
N PRO A 148 0.76 -10.20 9.35
CA PRO A 148 0.90 -10.18 10.78
C PRO A 148 0.43 -11.49 11.41
N ARG A 149 1.28 -12.09 12.26
CA ARG A 149 0.99 -13.34 12.94
C ARG A 149 1.33 -13.24 14.42
N LYS A 150 0.38 -13.68 15.24
CA LYS A 150 0.62 -13.81 16.68
C LYS A 150 1.72 -14.85 16.93
N PRO A 151 2.70 -14.58 17.81
CA PRO A 151 3.69 -15.59 18.18
C PRO A 151 3.03 -16.88 18.64
N GLY A 152 3.45 -18.02 18.06
CA GLY A 152 2.89 -19.33 18.38
C GLY A 152 1.53 -19.66 17.73
N ALA A 153 0.99 -18.79 16.87
CA ALA A 153 -0.20 -19.12 16.10
C ALA A 153 0.10 -20.25 15.10
N VAL A 154 -0.64 -21.35 15.20
CA VAL A 154 -0.57 -22.50 14.32
C VAL A 154 -1.88 -22.59 13.54
N PHE A 155 -1.77 -22.83 12.25
CA PHE A 155 -2.95 -23.12 11.43
C PHE A 155 -3.38 -24.57 11.69
N GLU A 156 -4.52 -24.76 12.33
CA GLU A 156 -5.18 -26.06 12.41
C GLU A 156 -6.09 -26.19 11.19
N GLN A 157 -5.66 -27.04 10.26
CA GLN A 157 -6.50 -27.34 9.10
C GLN A 157 -7.78 -28.03 9.61
N PRO A 158 -8.99 -27.48 9.31
CA PRO A 158 -10.23 -28.18 9.62
C PRO A 158 -10.19 -29.58 8.98
N GLU A 159 -10.63 -30.61 9.72
CA GLU A 159 -10.84 -31.91 9.10
C GLU A 159 -11.83 -31.72 7.96
N GLU A 160 -11.36 -31.93 6.74
CA GLU A 160 -12.24 -31.91 5.58
C GLU A 160 -13.28 -33.03 5.80
N PRO A 161 -14.59 -32.70 5.85
CA PRO A 161 -15.60 -33.74 5.79
C PRO A 161 -15.28 -34.54 4.52
N ALA A 162 -15.23 -35.87 4.63
CA ALA A 162 -14.90 -36.74 3.52
C ALA A 162 -15.82 -36.39 2.34
N GLU A 163 -15.36 -35.49 1.48
CA GLU A 163 -16.07 -35.13 0.27
C GLU A 163 -16.10 -36.40 -0.61
N GLU A 164 -17.29 -36.96 -0.75
CA GLU A 164 -17.52 -37.87 -1.88
C GLU A 164 -17.26 -37.05 -3.14
N SER A 165 -16.04 -37.20 -3.66
CA SER A 165 -15.63 -36.53 -4.90
C SER A 165 -16.78 -36.66 -5.91
N PRO A 166 -17.26 -35.57 -6.55
CA PRO A 166 -18.27 -35.66 -7.61
C PRO A 166 -17.88 -36.65 -8.71
N PHE A 167 -16.59 -36.97 -8.78
CA PHE A 167 -16.01 -37.98 -9.71
C PHE A 167 -15.93 -39.38 -9.10
N ALA A 168 -16.36 -39.59 -7.86
CA ALA A 168 -16.39 -40.96 -7.27
C ALA A 168 -17.24 -41.94 -8.12
N VAL A 169 -18.28 -41.43 -8.75
CA VAL A 169 -19.13 -42.18 -9.66
C VAL A 169 -18.34 -42.66 -10.88
N LEU A 170 -17.36 -41.92 -11.36
CA LEU A 170 -16.53 -42.31 -12.50
C LEU A 170 -15.57 -43.46 -12.18
N LYS A 171 -15.20 -43.65 -10.93
CA LYS A 171 -14.38 -44.80 -10.50
C LYS A 171 -15.13 -46.13 -10.62
N GLN A 172 -16.45 -46.10 -10.69
CA GLN A 172 -17.28 -47.31 -10.90
C GLN A 172 -17.35 -47.74 -12.38
N PHE A 173 -17.01 -46.86 -13.30
CA PHE A 173 -16.89 -47.21 -14.73
C PHE A 173 -15.51 -47.79 -15.04
N LYS A 174 -15.19 -48.94 -14.48
CA LYS A 174 -14.06 -49.74 -14.92
C LYS A 174 -14.41 -50.34 -16.27
N ALA A 175 -13.62 -49.99 -17.29
CA ALA A 175 -13.81 -50.60 -18.62
C ALA A 175 -13.77 -52.13 -18.49
N PRO A 176 -14.65 -52.88 -19.19
CA PRO A 176 -14.57 -54.31 -19.19
C PRO A 176 -13.23 -54.74 -19.82
N ASP A 177 -12.50 -55.60 -19.09
CA ASP A 177 -11.31 -56.26 -19.58
C ASP A 177 -11.63 -56.97 -20.92
N SER A 178 -11.03 -56.48 -22.00
CA SER A 178 -11.01 -57.19 -23.28
C SER A 178 -9.90 -58.29 -23.23
N SER A 179 -10.13 -59.32 -22.44
CA SER A 179 -9.45 -60.61 -22.62
C SER A 179 -10.34 -61.46 -23.49
N GLY A 180 -10.17 -61.36 -24.79
CA GLY A 180 -10.71 -62.22 -25.84
C GLY A 180 -9.57 -63.01 -26.45
N ASP A 181 -9.54 -64.16 -26.06
CA ASP A 181 -9.07 -65.44 -26.60
C ASP A 181 -9.00 -65.51 -28.15
N ALA A 182 -7.85 -65.91 -28.66
CA ALA A 182 -7.65 -66.91 -29.73
C ALA A 182 -6.17 -66.97 -30.10
#